data_801ffe3d4b6aa5ce71ad480e98930cda
#
_entry.id   801ffe3d4b6aa5ce71ad480e98930cda
#
_cell.length_a   1.000
_cell.length_b   1.000
_cell.length_c   1.000
_cell.angle_alpha   90.00
_cell.angle_beta   90.00
_cell.angle_gamma   90.00
#
_symmetry.space_group_name_H-M   'P 1'
#
loop_
_entity.id
_entity.type
_entity.pdbx_description
1 polymer ?
#
loop_
_entity_poly.entity_id
_entity_poly.type
_entity_poly.pdbx_seq_one_letter_code
_entity_poly.pdbx_strand_id
1 'polypeptide(L)'
;MNVVELLGLPALEEHLQRLEPLLVESVVTGDGFLDEVTTHLLAAGGKRLRPVLALATATSGSGAATREDLLGAVAVELVHLASLYHDDVMDEATVRRNVESVNARFGNLVAIVAGDFLLARSAEIAAGLGTEIAALLAATLGELCQGQVAEVHSAFQVGRSQDSYTDAIAGKTASLMATSCRIGALTGGLRRDEVDAFTLFGRYFGMVFQVRDDILDVVGTEAELGKPAGQDLAEGIYTLPVLLALADPDAGPELGPLLGQPLGQPERDKARSIVAESGAIGGATTVARHYAELAASAAVSGPSADLARAFTRLAHALVDDLPAD
;
A
#
# COMPACT_ATOMS: atom_id res chain seq x y z
N MET A 1 -11.64 8.16 0.29
CA MET A 1 -11.86 7.49 1.60
C MET A 1 -11.05 8.20 2.68
N ASN A 2 -11.67 8.64 3.78
CA ASN A 2 -10.99 9.21 4.95
C ASN A 2 -10.85 8.14 6.04
N VAL A 3 -9.66 7.55 6.17
CA VAL A 3 -9.40 6.43 7.09
C VAL A 3 -9.53 6.84 8.57
N VAL A 4 -9.14 8.07 8.91
CA VAL A 4 -9.23 8.60 10.28
C VAL A 4 -10.69 8.69 10.72
N GLU A 5 -11.54 9.19 9.83
CA GLU A 5 -12.98 9.31 10.07
C GLU A 5 -13.65 7.94 10.19
N LEU A 6 -13.28 6.97 9.33
CA LEU A 6 -13.80 5.60 9.38
C LEU A 6 -13.41 4.88 10.68
N LEU A 7 -12.18 5.05 11.14
CA LEU A 7 -11.76 4.50 12.43
C LEU A 7 -12.51 5.15 13.58
N GLY A 8 -12.79 6.46 13.52
CA GLY A 8 -13.53 7.18 14.56
C GLY A 8 -12.84 7.17 15.93
N LEU A 9 -11.51 7.14 15.93
CA LEU A 9 -10.69 7.18 17.15
C LEU A 9 -10.36 8.64 17.48
N PRO A 10 -10.86 9.22 18.59
CA PRO A 10 -10.89 10.67 18.81
C PRO A 10 -9.51 11.34 18.82
N ALA A 11 -8.48 10.64 19.30
CA ALA A 11 -7.12 11.19 19.43
C ALA A 11 -6.25 10.99 18.16
N LEU A 12 -6.73 10.24 17.17
CA LEU A 12 -5.89 9.83 16.03
C LEU A 12 -5.48 11.02 15.17
N GLU A 13 -6.36 11.99 14.98
CA GLU A 13 -6.05 13.22 14.23
C GLU A 13 -4.97 14.06 14.94
N GLU A 14 -5.06 14.20 16.26
CA GLU A 14 -4.02 14.86 17.07
C GLU A 14 -2.68 14.14 16.95
N HIS A 15 -2.70 12.79 16.98
CA HIS A 15 -1.48 12.00 16.82
C HIS A 15 -0.85 12.21 15.44
N LEU A 16 -1.64 12.31 14.38
CA LEU A 16 -1.14 12.61 13.04
C LEU A 16 -0.57 14.04 12.93
N GLN A 17 -1.18 15.02 13.60
CA GLN A 17 -0.63 16.37 13.66
C GLN A 17 0.74 16.41 14.38
N ARG A 18 0.95 15.54 15.37
CA ARG A 18 2.25 15.39 16.05
C ARG A 18 3.26 14.60 15.21
N LEU A 19 2.80 13.71 14.35
CA LEU A 19 3.63 12.91 13.45
C LEU A 19 4.30 13.74 12.35
N GLU A 20 3.56 14.68 11.71
CA GLU A 20 4.06 15.43 10.56
C GLU A 20 5.39 16.17 10.83
N PRO A 21 5.54 16.99 11.91
CA PRO A 21 6.83 17.60 12.20
C PRO A 21 7.93 16.57 12.51
N LEU A 22 7.58 15.42 13.12
CA LEU A 22 8.55 14.39 13.45
C LEU A 22 9.04 13.65 12.17
N LEU A 23 8.19 13.49 11.17
CA LEU A 23 8.60 12.97 9.85
C LEU A 23 9.67 13.87 9.21
N VAL A 24 9.45 15.19 9.22
CA VAL A 24 10.41 16.15 8.68
C VAL A 24 11.71 16.14 9.50
N GLU A 25 11.61 16.21 10.84
CA GLU A 25 12.78 16.15 11.73
C GLU A 25 13.63 14.90 11.49
N SER A 26 12.99 13.78 11.17
CA SER A 26 13.65 12.48 10.98
C SER A 26 14.51 12.41 9.72
N VAL A 27 14.30 13.28 8.74
CA VAL A 27 15.02 13.23 7.44
C VAL A 27 15.92 14.45 7.20
N VAL A 28 15.82 15.50 8.01
CA VAL A 28 16.67 16.69 7.92
C VAL A 28 18.05 16.41 8.48
N THR A 29 19.10 16.77 7.73
CA THR A 29 20.50 16.52 8.05
C THR A 29 21.31 17.80 8.25
N GLY A 30 20.81 18.94 7.75
CA GLY A 30 21.52 20.22 7.65
C GLY A 30 22.26 20.39 6.31
N ASP A 31 22.29 19.40 5.45
CA ASP A 31 22.68 19.55 4.04
C ASP A 31 21.46 20.02 3.24
N GLY A 32 21.49 21.29 2.80
CA GLY A 32 20.32 21.92 2.17
C GLY A 32 19.82 21.22 0.92
N PHE A 33 20.71 20.57 0.14
CA PHE A 33 20.29 19.83 -1.04
C PHE A 33 19.64 18.49 -0.68
N LEU A 34 20.25 17.72 0.22
CA LEU A 34 19.67 16.45 0.68
C LEU A 34 18.34 16.68 1.39
N ASP A 35 18.25 17.71 2.22
CA ASP A 35 17.02 18.09 2.92
C ASP A 35 15.90 18.48 1.94
N GLU A 36 16.21 19.22 0.85
CA GLU A 36 15.25 19.53 -0.21
C GLU A 36 14.73 18.24 -0.88
N VAL A 37 15.61 17.31 -1.22
CA VAL A 37 15.24 16.06 -1.90
C VAL A 37 14.39 15.17 -0.99
N THR A 38 14.83 14.94 0.26
CA THR A 38 14.15 13.99 1.17
C THR A 38 12.80 14.49 1.68
N THR A 39 12.62 15.82 1.75
CA THR A 39 11.35 16.43 2.17
C THR A 39 10.37 16.66 1.01
N HIS A 40 10.79 16.51 -0.25
CA HIS A 40 10.00 16.85 -1.44
C HIS A 40 8.62 16.17 -1.44
N LEU A 41 8.54 14.82 -1.35
CA LEU A 41 7.26 14.10 -1.30
C LEU A 41 6.57 14.18 0.07
N LEU A 42 7.30 14.48 1.16
CA LEU A 42 6.68 14.75 2.45
C LEU A 42 5.83 16.02 2.38
N ALA A 43 6.37 17.09 1.79
CA ALA A 43 5.67 18.36 1.61
C ALA A 43 4.45 18.24 0.67
N ALA A 44 4.47 17.33 -0.30
CA ALA A 44 3.32 17.01 -1.15
C ALA A 44 2.16 16.32 -0.39
N GLY A 45 2.40 15.92 0.86
CA GLY A 45 1.39 15.29 1.70
C GLY A 45 1.20 13.80 1.41
N GLY A 46 0.02 13.29 1.76
CA GLY A 46 -0.37 11.89 1.53
C GLY A 46 -1.45 11.44 2.53
N LYS A 47 -2.10 10.32 2.23
CA LYS A 47 -3.17 9.77 3.09
C LYS A 47 -2.65 9.20 4.42
N ARG A 48 -1.33 9.08 4.60
CA ARG A 48 -0.67 8.54 5.80
C ARG A 48 -1.28 7.21 6.28
N LEU A 49 -1.72 6.36 5.37
CA LEU A 49 -2.44 5.14 5.72
C LEU A 49 -1.64 4.22 6.66
N ARG A 50 -0.36 4.02 6.38
CA ARG A 50 0.53 3.19 7.21
C ARG A 50 0.77 3.76 8.60
N PRO A 51 1.10 5.05 8.76
CA PRO A 51 1.10 5.73 10.06
C PRO A 51 -0.24 5.64 10.80
N VAL A 52 -1.36 5.81 10.10
CA VAL A 52 -2.71 5.70 10.71
C VAL A 52 -2.90 4.31 11.30
N LEU A 53 -2.57 3.24 10.57
CA LEU A 53 -2.67 1.87 11.07
C LEU A 53 -1.75 1.64 12.28
N ALA A 54 -0.50 2.11 12.22
CA ALA A 54 0.44 1.98 13.33
C ALA A 54 -0.06 2.71 14.58
N LEU A 55 -0.50 3.96 14.46
CA LEU A 55 -0.97 4.76 15.59
C LEU A 55 -2.30 4.24 16.14
N ALA A 56 -3.23 3.80 15.28
CA ALA A 56 -4.49 3.22 15.71
C ALA A 56 -4.30 1.93 16.52
N THR A 57 -3.33 1.09 16.14
CA THR A 57 -2.99 -0.11 16.92
C THR A 57 -2.22 0.22 18.20
N ALA A 58 -1.26 1.14 18.15
CA ALA A 58 -0.46 1.54 19.31
C ALA A 58 -1.33 2.13 20.43
N THR A 59 -2.27 2.98 20.10
CA THR A 59 -3.11 3.69 21.07
C THR A 59 -4.34 2.91 21.53
N SER A 60 -4.50 1.69 21.06
CA SER A 60 -5.66 0.84 21.35
C SER A 60 -5.85 0.49 22.82
N GLY A 61 -4.76 0.49 23.61
CA GLY A 61 -4.80 0.21 25.05
C GLY A 61 -4.79 1.47 25.91
N SER A 62 -4.07 2.53 25.52
CA SER A 62 -3.80 3.73 26.34
C SER A 62 -4.57 4.97 25.88
N GLY A 63 -5.03 5.02 24.64
CA GLY A 63 -5.67 6.18 24.02
C GLY A 63 -4.74 7.34 23.67
N ALA A 64 -3.49 7.35 24.14
CA ALA A 64 -2.51 8.41 23.91
C ALA A 64 -1.22 7.84 23.30
N ALA A 65 -0.76 8.42 22.20
CA ALA A 65 0.48 8.01 21.55
C ALA A 65 1.71 8.51 22.30
N THR A 66 2.62 7.61 22.63
CA THR A 66 3.96 7.89 23.14
C THR A 66 4.89 8.39 22.03
N ARG A 67 6.13 8.78 22.38
CA ARG A 67 7.15 9.11 21.38
C ARG A 67 7.55 7.88 20.57
N GLU A 68 7.65 6.73 21.21
CA GLU A 68 7.98 5.45 20.60
C GLU A 68 6.91 5.03 19.56
N ASP A 69 5.63 5.25 19.86
CA ASP A 69 4.53 4.99 18.91
C ASP A 69 4.63 5.88 17.67
N LEU A 70 4.91 7.17 17.86
CA LEU A 70 5.13 8.11 16.77
C LEU A 70 6.36 7.72 15.93
N LEU A 71 7.47 7.33 16.56
CA LEU A 71 8.67 6.89 15.86
C LEU A 71 8.43 5.59 15.08
N GLY A 72 7.64 4.65 15.62
CA GLY A 72 7.21 3.46 14.89
C GLY A 72 6.42 3.81 13.63
N ALA A 73 5.49 4.77 13.73
CA ALA A 73 4.72 5.28 12.60
C ALA A 73 5.60 6.04 11.58
N VAL A 74 6.62 6.79 12.04
CA VAL A 74 7.64 7.41 11.17
C VAL A 74 8.40 6.35 10.41
N ALA A 75 8.91 5.30 11.08
CA ALA A 75 9.73 4.28 10.44
C ALA A 75 9.01 3.61 9.26
N VAL A 76 7.74 3.23 9.42
CA VAL A 76 6.97 2.61 8.33
C VAL A 76 6.66 3.58 7.19
N GLU A 77 6.43 4.87 7.48
CA GLU A 77 6.19 5.87 6.43
C GLU A 77 7.47 6.17 5.65
N LEU A 78 8.65 6.18 6.31
CA LEU A 78 9.93 6.36 5.61
C LEU A 78 10.24 5.20 4.66
N VAL A 79 9.94 3.94 5.03
CA VAL A 79 10.03 2.80 4.09
C VAL A 79 9.09 3.00 2.91
N HIS A 80 7.85 3.43 3.16
CA HIS A 80 6.90 3.71 2.08
C HIS A 80 7.37 4.83 1.16
N LEU A 81 7.88 5.93 1.71
CA LEU A 81 8.40 7.04 0.90
C LEU A 81 9.61 6.60 0.07
N ALA A 82 10.52 5.82 0.65
CA ALA A 82 11.65 5.26 -0.06
C ALA A 82 11.20 4.38 -1.24
N SER A 83 10.21 3.51 -1.01
CA SER A 83 9.65 2.68 -2.09
C SER A 83 9.08 3.54 -3.22
N LEU A 84 8.37 4.64 -2.91
CA LEU A 84 7.86 5.55 -3.93
C LEU A 84 8.97 6.21 -4.74
N TYR A 85 10.12 6.58 -4.11
CA TYR A 85 11.25 7.15 -4.82
C TYR A 85 11.87 6.15 -5.80
N HIS A 86 11.98 4.89 -5.38
CA HIS A 86 12.50 3.81 -6.23
C HIS A 86 11.50 3.41 -7.32
N ASP A 87 10.21 3.30 -6.98
CA ASP A 87 9.13 3.00 -7.94
C ASP A 87 9.10 4.06 -9.05
N ASP A 88 9.16 5.36 -8.70
CA ASP A 88 9.15 6.45 -9.69
C ASP A 88 10.33 6.35 -10.68
N VAL A 89 11.48 5.82 -10.25
CA VAL A 89 12.63 5.56 -11.16
C VAL A 89 12.36 4.36 -12.05
N MET A 90 11.80 3.28 -11.51
CA MET A 90 11.51 2.04 -12.25
C MET A 90 10.40 2.24 -13.29
N ASP A 91 9.38 3.02 -12.93
CA ASP A 91 8.21 3.29 -13.75
C ASP A 91 8.41 4.51 -14.67
N GLU A 92 9.59 5.16 -14.62
CA GLU A 92 9.88 6.43 -15.33
C GLU A 92 8.80 7.50 -15.09
N ALA A 93 8.22 7.51 -13.89
CA ALA A 93 7.13 8.39 -13.53
C ALA A 93 7.61 9.85 -13.48
N THR A 94 6.83 10.76 -14.07
CA THR A 94 7.16 12.21 -14.07
C THR A 94 6.40 12.98 -12.99
N VAL A 95 5.33 12.40 -12.44
CA VAL A 95 4.46 13.05 -11.46
C VAL A 95 4.13 12.07 -10.34
N ARG A 96 4.21 12.52 -9.09
CA ARG A 96 3.77 11.80 -7.89
C ARG A 96 3.06 12.74 -6.93
N ARG A 97 1.87 12.39 -6.45
CA ARG A 97 1.06 13.21 -5.53
C ARG A 97 0.80 14.63 -6.07
N ASN A 98 0.55 14.78 -7.36
CA ASN A 98 0.31 16.04 -8.07
C ASN A 98 1.51 17.03 -8.05
N VAL A 99 2.71 16.56 -7.73
CA VAL A 99 3.97 17.29 -7.89
C VAL A 99 4.89 16.51 -8.82
N GLU A 100 5.91 17.19 -9.34
CA GLU A 100 6.97 16.53 -10.11
C GLU A 100 7.63 15.44 -9.25
N SER A 101 7.84 14.25 -9.81
CA SER A 101 8.50 13.15 -9.10
C SER A 101 9.97 13.47 -8.81
N VAL A 102 10.58 12.77 -7.84
CA VAL A 102 11.97 13.04 -7.44
C VAL A 102 12.95 12.74 -8.57
N ASN A 103 12.75 11.66 -9.32
CA ASN A 103 13.57 11.31 -10.47
C ASN A 103 13.44 12.32 -11.62
N ALA A 104 12.24 12.86 -11.88
CA ALA A 104 12.03 13.88 -12.91
C ALA A 104 12.70 15.21 -12.52
N ARG A 105 12.59 15.63 -11.25
CA ARG A 105 13.12 16.90 -10.76
C ARG A 105 14.63 16.88 -10.51
N PHE A 106 15.17 15.81 -9.91
CA PHE A 106 16.55 15.73 -9.43
C PHE A 106 17.41 14.68 -10.16
N GLY A 107 16.79 13.86 -11.00
CA GLY A 107 17.41 12.77 -11.75
C GLY A 107 17.43 11.43 -11.00
N ASN A 108 17.48 10.34 -11.77
CA ASN A 108 17.39 8.96 -11.24
C ASN A 108 18.43 8.65 -10.16
N LEU A 109 19.69 9.08 -10.35
CA LEU A 109 20.75 8.82 -9.37
C LEU A 109 20.43 9.42 -8.00
N VAL A 110 19.94 10.65 -7.99
CA VAL A 110 19.56 11.35 -6.74
C VAL A 110 18.36 10.67 -6.10
N ALA A 111 17.36 10.29 -6.89
CA ALA A 111 16.16 9.59 -6.37
C ALA A 111 16.51 8.24 -5.71
N ILE A 112 17.39 7.44 -6.34
CA ILE A 112 17.86 6.16 -5.76
C ILE A 112 18.60 6.40 -4.44
N VAL A 113 19.58 7.29 -4.40
CA VAL A 113 20.38 7.54 -3.19
C VAL A 113 19.51 8.17 -2.07
N ALA A 114 18.55 9.03 -2.41
CA ALA A 114 17.63 9.58 -1.43
C ALA A 114 16.67 8.52 -0.88
N GLY A 115 16.20 7.58 -1.70
CA GLY A 115 15.45 6.41 -1.25
C GLY A 115 16.26 5.56 -0.27
N ASP A 116 17.51 5.26 -0.58
CA ASP A 116 18.43 4.54 0.31
C ASP A 116 18.65 5.28 1.63
N PHE A 117 18.79 6.61 1.58
CA PHE A 117 18.88 7.43 2.79
C PHE A 117 17.62 7.33 3.68
N LEU A 118 16.42 7.40 3.08
CA LEU A 118 15.16 7.22 3.82
C LEU A 118 15.08 5.83 4.48
N LEU A 119 15.53 4.76 3.77
CA LEU A 119 15.62 3.41 4.34
C LEU A 119 16.61 3.35 5.52
N ALA A 120 17.77 3.99 5.39
CA ALA A 120 18.75 4.05 6.46
C ALA A 120 18.20 4.78 7.70
N ARG A 121 17.48 5.90 7.54
CA ARG A 121 16.81 6.62 8.64
C ARG A 121 15.73 5.77 9.30
N SER A 122 14.93 5.06 8.50
CA SER A 122 13.93 4.12 9.02
C SER A 122 14.57 3.00 9.85
N ALA A 123 15.66 2.41 9.36
CA ALA A 123 16.39 1.34 10.07
C ALA A 123 17.01 1.85 11.39
N GLU A 124 17.56 3.07 11.41
CA GLU A 124 18.10 3.70 12.63
C GLU A 124 17.00 3.88 13.68
N ILE A 125 15.83 4.40 13.28
CA ILE A 125 14.68 4.57 14.18
C ILE A 125 14.22 3.19 14.70
N ALA A 126 14.07 2.20 13.82
CA ALA A 126 13.66 0.86 14.21
C ALA A 126 14.64 0.20 15.20
N ALA A 127 15.96 0.41 15.02
CA ALA A 127 16.98 -0.08 15.95
C ALA A 127 16.87 0.59 17.33
N GLY A 128 16.50 1.87 17.38
CA GLY A 128 16.23 2.59 18.62
C GLY A 128 14.98 2.10 19.36
N LEU A 129 14.00 1.56 18.64
CA LEU A 129 12.77 0.95 19.19
C LEU A 129 12.97 -0.51 19.65
N GLY A 130 14.06 -1.15 19.27
CA GLY A 130 14.44 -2.48 19.73
C GLY A 130 14.71 -3.48 18.60
N THR A 131 15.40 -4.55 18.94
CA THR A 131 15.89 -5.54 17.97
C THR A 131 14.76 -6.29 17.24
N GLU A 132 13.63 -6.49 17.89
CA GLU A 132 12.47 -7.15 17.27
C GLU A 132 11.89 -6.28 16.15
N ILE A 133 11.71 -4.97 16.40
CA ILE A 133 11.19 -4.02 15.40
C ILE A 133 12.19 -3.84 14.25
N ALA A 134 13.49 -3.77 14.55
CA ALA A 134 14.53 -3.68 13.53
C ALA A 134 14.56 -4.93 12.63
N ALA A 135 14.49 -6.14 13.21
CA ALA A 135 14.45 -7.38 12.45
C ALA A 135 13.16 -7.50 11.61
N LEU A 136 12.02 -7.11 12.17
CA LEU A 136 10.74 -7.09 11.47
C LEU A 136 10.81 -6.18 10.23
N LEU A 137 11.30 -4.95 10.41
CA LEU A 137 11.37 -3.97 9.31
C LEU A 137 12.33 -4.43 8.21
N ALA A 138 13.47 -5.02 8.57
CA ALA A 138 14.41 -5.59 7.61
C ALA A 138 13.80 -6.77 6.83
N ALA A 139 13.06 -7.66 7.50
CA ALA A 139 12.35 -8.75 6.85
C ALA A 139 11.27 -8.21 5.88
N THR A 140 10.50 -7.22 6.32
CA THR A 140 9.47 -6.56 5.49
C THR A 140 10.06 -5.93 4.23
N LEU A 141 11.21 -5.27 4.34
CA LEU A 141 11.92 -4.72 3.18
C LEU A 141 12.30 -5.82 2.20
N GLY A 142 12.76 -6.98 2.70
CA GLY A 142 13.01 -8.16 1.89
C GLY A 142 11.76 -8.66 1.16
N GLU A 143 10.61 -8.74 1.85
CA GLU A 143 9.32 -9.12 1.24
C GLU A 143 8.88 -8.09 0.16
N LEU A 144 9.03 -6.79 0.43
CA LEU A 144 8.76 -5.73 -0.55
C LEU A 144 9.58 -5.91 -1.83
N CYS A 145 10.90 -6.10 -1.69
CA CYS A 145 11.79 -6.33 -2.83
C CYS A 145 11.42 -7.59 -3.61
N GLN A 146 11.07 -8.70 -2.92
CA GLN A 146 10.64 -9.94 -3.57
C GLN A 146 9.34 -9.73 -4.36
N GLY A 147 8.37 -9.03 -3.78
CA GLY A 147 7.09 -8.71 -4.43
C GLY A 147 7.31 -7.85 -5.68
N GLN A 148 8.15 -6.81 -5.59
CA GLN A 148 8.49 -5.94 -6.72
C GLN A 148 9.22 -6.69 -7.84
N VAL A 149 10.20 -7.53 -7.50
CA VAL A 149 10.91 -8.37 -8.50
C VAL A 149 9.95 -9.35 -9.16
N ALA A 150 9.03 -9.96 -8.42
CA ALA A 150 8.03 -10.87 -8.98
C ALA A 150 7.09 -10.14 -9.95
N GLU A 151 6.69 -8.91 -9.64
CA GLU A 151 5.86 -8.07 -10.52
C GLU A 151 6.61 -7.72 -11.80
N VAL A 152 7.82 -7.17 -11.71
CA VAL A 152 8.66 -6.84 -12.88
C VAL A 152 8.93 -8.07 -13.75
N HIS A 153 9.25 -9.21 -13.13
CA HIS A 153 9.50 -10.45 -13.86
C HIS A 153 8.26 -10.99 -14.58
N SER A 154 7.06 -10.73 -14.06
CA SER A 154 5.80 -11.16 -14.67
C SER A 154 5.21 -10.15 -15.67
N ALA A 155 5.85 -9.01 -15.89
CA ALA A 155 5.39 -8.02 -16.86
C ALA A 155 5.26 -8.63 -18.26
N PHE A 156 4.15 -8.34 -18.94
CA PHE A 156 3.79 -8.86 -20.27
C PHE A 156 3.59 -10.39 -20.35
N GLN A 157 3.56 -11.11 -19.23
CA GLN A 157 3.35 -12.56 -19.21
C GLN A 157 1.85 -12.89 -19.13
N VAL A 158 1.22 -13.13 -20.27
CA VAL A 158 -0.21 -13.51 -20.39
C VAL A 158 -0.54 -14.80 -19.62
N GLY A 159 0.44 -15.69 -19.41
CA GLY A 159 0.29 -16.94 -18.65
C GLY A 159 0.56 -16.81 -17.15
N ARG A 160 0.63 -15.59 -16.58
CA ARG A 160 0.79 -15.38 -15.15
C ARG A 160 -0.34 -16.07 -14.36
N SER A 161 0.00 -16.79 -13.29
CA SER A 161 -1.01 -17.44 -12.45
C SER A 161 -1.58 -16.46 -11.40
N GLN A 162 -2.79 -16.75 -10.91
CA GLN A 162 -3.37 -16.00 -9.80
C GLN A 162 -2.55 -16.11 -8.52
N ASP A 163 -1.91 -17.27 -8.26
CA ASP A 163 -1.01 -17.45 -7.11
C ASP A 163 0.19 -16.50 -7.21
N SER A 164 0.84 -16.41 -8.39
CA SER A 164 1.94 -15.47 -8.63
C SER A 164 1.54 -14.02 -8.42
N TYR A 165 0.32 -13.65 -8.82
CA TYR A 165 -0.24 -12.32 -8.53
C TYR A 165 -0.43 -12.12 -7.02
N THR A 166 -1.07 -13.07 -6.35
CA THR A 166 -1.35 -13.02 -4.91
C THR A 166 -0.07 -12.88 -4.09
N ASP A 167 0.97 -13.66 -4.41
CA ASP A 167 2.28 -13.58 -3.74
C ASP A 167 2.95 -12.21 -3.96
N ALA A 168 2.88 -11.66 -5.17
CA ALA A 168 3.45 -10.36 -5.48
C ALA A 168 2.80 -9.24 -4.65
N ILE A 169 1.46 -9.15 -4.60
CA ILE A 169 0.76 -8.13 -3.82
C ILE A 169 0.88 -8.37 -2.31
N ALA A 170 1.00 -9.62 -1.87
CA ALA A 170 1.28 -9.94 -0.47
C ALA A 170 2.64 -9.38 -0.03
N GLY A 171 3.67 -9.50 -0.87
CA GLY A 171 4.99 -8.94 -0.62
C GLY A 171 5.03 -7.41 -0.79
N LYS A 172 4.62 -6.90 -1.96
CA LYS A 172 4.75 -5.47 -2.32
C LYS A 172 3.88 -4.55 -1.46
N THR A 173 2.64 -4.95 -1.17
CA THR A 173 1.66 -4.08 -0.51
C THR A 173 1.28 -4.54 0.89
N ALA A 174 0.88 -5.81 1.05
CA ALA A 174 0.30 -6.27 2.31
C ALA A 174 1.36 -6.42 3.42
N SER A 175 2.61 -6.72 3.09
CA SER A 175 3.69 -6.87 4.07
C SER A 175 3.89 -5.61 4.92
N LEU A 176 3.97 -4.44 4.31
CA LEU A 176 4.19 -3.18 5.03
C LEU A 176 2.95 -2.73 5.79
N MET A 177 1.73 -3.06 5.33
CA MET A 177 0.51 -2.83 6.11
C MET A 177 0.48 -3.69 7.37
N ALA A 178 0.84 -4.98 7.25
CA ALA A 178 0.98 -5.89 8.38
C ALA A 178 2.02 -5.39 9.38
N THR A 179 3.18 -4.97 8.88
CA THR A 179 4.27 -4.42 9.68
C THR A 179 3.87 -3.14 10.40
N SER A 180 3.10 -2.27 9.75
CA SER A 180 2.57 -1.04 10.37
C SER A 180 1.70 -1.37 11.58
N CYS A 181 0.75 -2.29 11.44
CA CYS A 181 -0.08 -2.74 12.54
C CYS A 181 0.77 -3.42 13.65
N ARG A 182 1.73 -4.27 13.26
CA ARG A 182 2.58 -4.99 14.22
C ARG A 182 3.48 -4.06 15.01
N ILE A 183 4.13 -3.10 14.37
CA ILE A 183 4.98 -2.11 15.06
C ILE A 183 4.14 -1.30 16.04
N GLY A 184 2.97 -0.79 15.63
CA GLY A 184 2.07 -0.08 16.53
C GLY A 184 1.64 -0.94 17.72
N ALA A 185 1.27 -2.20 17.50
CA ALA A 185 0.89 -3.11 18.58
C ALA A 185 2.05 -3.41 19.55
N LEU A 186 3.29 -3.52 19.04
CA LEU A 186 4.50 -3.72 19.85
C LEU A 186 4.84 -2.49 20.69
N THR A 187 4.86 -1.31 20.08
CA THR A 187 5.17 -0.06 20.81
C THR A 187 4.08 0.28 21.80
N GLY A 188 2.81 0.03 21.47
CA GLY A 188 1.66 0.19 22.38
C GLY A 188 1.62 -0.83 23.53
N GLY A 189 2.56 -1.79 23.58
CA GLY A 189 2.67 -2.76 24.67
C GLY A 189 1.56 -3.81 24.70
N LEU A 190 0.95 -4.13 23.57
CA LEU A 190 -0.11 -5.13 23.48
C LEU A 190 0.42 -6.54 23.77
N ARG A 191 -0.48 -7.45 24.19
CA ARG A 191 -0.16 -8.87 24.36
C ARG A 191 0.18 -9.52 23.01
N ARG A 192 0.94 -10.60 23.02
CA ARG A 192 1.40 -11.28 21.79
C ARG A 192 0.26 -11.76 20.89
N ASP A 193 -0.81 -12.27 21.48
CA ASP A 193 -2.01 -12.68 20.74
C ASP A 193 -2.68 -11.49 20.03
N GLU A 194 -2.72 -10.33 20.66
CA GLU A 194 -3.23 -9.09 20.06
C GLU A 194 -2.28 -8.56 18.97
N VAL A 195 -0.97 -8.60 19.20
CA VAL A 195 0.05 -8.25 18.19
C VAL A 195 -0.11 -9.11 16.94
N ASP A 196 -0.28 -10.42 17.11
CA ASP A 196 -0.44 -11.34 15.99
C ASP A 196 -1.79 -11.12 15.27
N ALA A 197 -2.87 -10.83 16.00
CA ALA A 197 -4.17 -10.49 15.43
C ALA A 197 -4.12 -9.23 14.57
N PHE A 198 -3.49 -8.15 15.06
CA PHE A 198 -3.32 -6.92 14.29
C PHE A 198 -2.36 -7.08 13.11
N THR A 199 -1.36 -7.94 13.22
CA THR A 199 -0.49 -8.29 12.09
C THR A 199 -1.30 -8.94 10.96
N LEU A 200 -2.17 -9.90 11.30
CA LEU A 200 -3.07 -10.54 10.34
C LEU A 200 -4.07 -9.56 9.76
N PHE A 201 -4.67 -8.69 10.59
CA PHE A 201 -5.52 -7.61 10.10
C PHE A 201 -4.80 -6.78 9.04
N GLY A 202 -3.62 -6.26 9.34
CA GLY A 202 -2.84 -5.43 8.41
C GLY A 202 -2.50 -6.16 7.12
N ARG A 203 -2.19 -7.46 7.19
CA ARG A 203 -1.92 -8.29 6.02
C ARG A 203 -3.16 -8.41 5.11
N TYR A 204 -4.30 -8.81 5.67
CA TYR A 204 -5.53 -8.96 4.90
C TYR A 204 -6.07 -7.61 4.40
N PHE A 205 -5.97 -6.57 5.21
CA PHE A 205 -6.32 -5.21 4.81
C PHE A 205 -5.48 -4.73 3.62
N GLY A 206 -4.17 -5.02 3.61
CA GLY A 206 -3.30 -4.73 2.47
C GLY A 206 -3.68 -5.48 1.21
N MET A 207 -4.12 -6.75 1.33
CA MET A 207 -4.66 -7.52 0.19
C MET A 207 -5.93 -6.89 -0.37
N VAL A 208 -6.91 -6.53 0.50
CA VAL A 208 -8.12 -5.81 0.07
C VAL A 208 -7.77 -4.52 -0.64
N PHE A 209 -6.87 -3.76 -0.03
CA PHE A 209 -6.44 -2.45 -0.56
C PHE A 209 -5.90 -2.57 -1.98
N GLN A 210 -5.02 -3.55 -2.23
CA GLN A 210 -4.44 -3.75 -3.56
C GLN A 210 -5.47 -4.26 -4.57
N VAL A 211 -6.24 -5.31 -4.23
CA VAL A 211 -7.28 -5.84 -5.15
C VAL A 211 -8.30 -4.75 -5.51
N ARG A 212 -8.65 -3.87 -4.54
CA ARG A 212 -9.50 -2.72 -4.81
C ARG A 212 -8.86 -1.76 -5.82
N ASP A 213 -7.59 -1.38 -5.60
CA ASP A 213 -6.89 -0.46 -6.50
C ASP A 213 -6.84 -1.05 -7.93
N ASP A 214 -6.61 -2.35 -8.07
CA ASP A 214 -6.58 -3.07 -9.35
C ASP A 214 -7.94 -3.09 -10.05
N ILE A 215 -9.04 -3.27 -9.29
CA ILE A 215 -10.40 -3.16 -9.82
C ILE A 215 -10.66 -1.73 -10.32
N LEU A 216 -10.31 -0.74 -9.51
CA LEU A 216 -10.52 0.66 -9.85
C LEU A 216 -9.69 1.12 -11.05
N ASP A 217 -8.49 0.57 -11.27
CA ASP A 217 -7.71 0.85 -12.49
C ASP A 217 -8.44 0.41 -13.76
N VAL A 218 -9.24 -0.66 -13.70
CA VAL A 218 -10.07 -1.11 -14.83
C VAL A 218 -11.34 -0.29 -14.99
N VAL A 219 -12.13 -0.11 -13.90
CA VAL A 219 -13.48 0.46 -14.01
C VAL A 219 -13.55 1.96 -13.73
N GLY A 220 -12.53 2.53 -13.07
CA GLY A 220 -12.51 3.92 -12.67
C GLY A 220 -12.36 4.89 -13.84
N THR A 221 -12.74 6.14 -13.60
CA THR A 221 -12.54 7.23 -14.53
C THR A 221 -11.24 7.98 -14.23
N GLU A 222 -10.66 8.63 -15.24
CA GLU A 222 -9.46 9.45 -15.05
C GLU A 222 -9.63 10.54 -13.99
N ALA A 223 -10.85 11.10 -13.87
CA ALA A 223 -11.18 12.11 -12.85
C ALA A 223 -11.13 11.54 -11.41
N GLU A 224 -11.52 10.28 -11.21
CA GLU A 224 -11.50 9.61 -9.92
C GLU A 224 -10.10 9.10 -9.55
N LEU A 225 -9.36 8.60 -10.54
CA LEU A 225 -8.03 8.01 -10.36
C LEU A 225 -6.91 9.06 -10.28
N GLY A 226 -7.10 10.22 -10.91
CA GLY A 226 -6.05 11.23 -11.09
C GLY A 226 -4.92 10.80 -12.06
N LYS A 227 -5.10 9.68 -12.75
CA LYS A 227 -4.21 9.12 -13.78
C LYS A 227 -5.06 8.48 -14.89
N PRO A 228 -4.52 8.25 -16.09
CA PRO A 228 -5.23 7.48 -17.12
C PRO A 228 -5.61 6.10 -16.59
N ALA A 229 -6.87 5.69 -16.78
CA ALA A 229 -7.34 4.39 -16.36
C ALA A 229 -6.75 3.28 -17.27
N GLY A 230 -6.55 2.06 -16.71
CA GLY A 230 -5.90 0.94 -17.41
C GLY A 230 -4.40 1.11 -17.58
N GLN A 231 -3.75 1.86 -16.68
CA GLN A 231 -2.30 2.06 -16.70
C GLN A 231 -1.56 0.73 -16.53
N ASP A 232 -2.03 -0.12 -15.63
CA ASP A 232 -1.44 -1.44 -15.38
C ASP A 232 -1.46 -2.31 -16.65
N LEU A 233 -2.55 -2.26 -17.43
CA LEU A 233 -2.64 -2.93 -18.73
C LEU A 233 -1.61 -2.41 -19.74
N ALA A 234 -1.40 -1.09 -19.79
CA ALA A 234 -0.43 -0.46 -20.68
C ALA A 234 1.01 -0.85 -20.35
N GLU A 235 1.32 -1.02 -19.05
CA GLU A 235 2.62 -1.41 -18.51
C GLU A 235 2.83 -2.93 -18.53
N GLY A 236 1.82 -3.70 -18.96
CA GLY A 236 1.89 -5.16 -18.99
C GLY A 236 1.76 -5.82 -17.62
N ILE A 237 1.28 -5.09 -16.62
CA ILE A 237 1.00 -5.60 -15.28
C ILE A 237 -0.40 -6.19 -15.28
N TYR A 238 -0.48 -7.52 -15.37
CA TYR A 238 -1.77 -8.20 -15.42
C TYR A 238 -2.24 -8.53 -14.00
N THR A 239 -3.19 -7.72 -13.53
CA THR A 239 -3.78 -7.79 -12.20
C THR A 239 -4.95 -8.78 -12.15
N LEU A 240 -5.51 -9.03 -10.96
CA LEU A 240 -6.54 -10.04 -10.76
C LEU A 240 -7.73 -9.94 -11.74
N PRO A 241 -8.33 -8.75 -12.00
CA PRO A 241 -9.39 -8.64 -13.00
C PRO A 241 -8.96 -9.13 -14.38
N VAL A 242 -7.75 -8.80 -14.82
CA VAL A 242 -7.22 -9.21 -16.12
C VAL A 242 -7.01 -10.73 -16.17
N LEU A 243 -6.45 -11.32 -15.11
CA LEU A 243 -6.22 -12.76 -15.01
C LEU A 243 -7.53 -13.55 -15.02
N LEU A 244 -8.57 -13.04 -14.35
CA LEU A 244 -9.90 -13.65 -14.38
C LEU A 244 -10.55 -13.56 -15.77
N ALA A 245 -10.45 -12.40 -16.45
CA ALA A 245 -10.95 -12.23 -17.79
C ALA A 245 -10.22 -13.12 -18.81
N LEU A 246 -8.90 -13.32 -18.66
CA LEU A 246 -8.14 -14.25 -19.50
C LEU A 246 -8.58 -15.71 -19.32
N ALA A 247 -9.05 -16.07 -18.12
CA ALA A 247 -9.56 -17.41 -17.84
C ALA A 247 -11.02 -17.61 -18.27
N ASP A 248 -11.73 -16.54 -18.60
CA ASP A 248 -13.11 -16.59 -19.07
C ASP A 248 -13.19 -17.16 -20.49
N PRO A 249 -14.10 -18.11 -20.80
CA PRO A 249 -14.16 -18.78 -22.11
C PRO A 249 -14.58 -17.86 -23.26
N ASP A 250 -15.28 -16.77 -22.99
CA ASP A 250 -15.74 -15.80 -23.97
C ASP A 250 -14.77 -14.60 -24.09
N ALA A 251 -14.36 -14.03 -22.99
CA ALA A 251 -13.47 -12.86 -22.94
C ALA A 251 -12.00 -13.22 -23.27
N GLY A 252 -11.50 -14.35 -22.77
CA GLY A 252 -10.10 -14.76 -22.92
C GLY A 252 -9.61 -14.83 -24.36
N PRO A 253 -10.37 -15.43 -25.31
CA PRO A 253 -10.00 -15.46 -26.73
C PRO A 253 -9.92 -14.08 -27.41
N GLU A 254 -10.66 -13.08 -26.90
CA GLU A 254 -10.62 -11.72 -27.44
C GLU A 254 -9.52 -10.88 -26.77
N LEU A 255 -9.30 -11.07 -25.45
CA LEU A 255 -8.34 -10.32 -24.66
C LEU A 255 -6.90 -10.77 -24.91
N GLY A 256 -6.65 -12.09 -24.91
CA GLY A 256 -5.30 -12.65 -25.01
C GLY A 256 -4.47 -12.14 -26.18
N PRO A 257 -5.01 -12.03 -27.41
CA PRO A 257 -4.27 -11.51 -28.57
C PRO A 257 -3.84 -10.03 -28.47
N LEU A 258 -4.46 -9.23 -27.57
CA LEU A 258 -4.11 -7.84 -27.35
C LEU A 258 -2.91 -7.71 -26.42
N LEU A 259 -2.75 -8.65 -25.50
CA LEU A 259 -1.77 -8.59 -24.41
C LEU A 259 -0.38 -9.15 -24.82
N GLY A 260 0.59 -9.12 -23.90
CA GLY A 260 1.95 -9.60 -24.14
C GLY A 260 2.90 -8.56 -24.76
N GLN A 261 2.43 -7.32 -24.95
CA GLN A 261 3.16 -6.21 -25.53
C GLN A 261 2.65 -4.88 -24.98
N PRO A 262 3.44 -3.78 -25.06
CA PRO A 262 2.96 -2.46 -24.70
C PRO A 262 1.73 -2.06 -25.52
N LEU A 263 0.71 -1.49 -24.85
CA LEU A 263 -0.54 -1.10 -25.47
C LEU A 263 -0.58 0.41 -25.71
N GLY A 264 -0.95 0.79 -26.94
CA GLY A 264 -1.40 2.14 -27.24
C GLY A 264 -2.78 2.43 -26.62
N GLN A 265 -3.20 3.69 -26.63
CA GLN A 265 -4.47 4.10 -26.03
C GLN A 265 -5.68 3.31 -26.59
N PRO A 266 -5.84 3.12 -27.92
CA PRO A 266 -6.99 2.37 -28.46
C PRO A 266 -7.02 0.90 -28.02
N GLU A 267 -5.86 0.23 -27.98
CA GLU A 267 -5.74 -1.16 -27.57
C GLU A 267 -5.99 -1.31 -26.07
N ARG A 268 -5.48 -0.39 -25.26
CA ARG A 268 -5.73 -0.33 -23.81
C ARG A 268 -7.21 -0.16 -23.52
N ASP A 269 -7.88 0.81 -24.17
CA ASP A 269 -9.29 1.07 -23.95
C ASP A 269 -10.15 -0.14 -24.37
N LYS A 270 -9.77 -0.82 -25.46
CA LYS A 270 -10.42 -2.07 -25.89
C LYS A 270 -10.20 -3.18 -24.85
N ALA A 271 -8.99 -3.40 -24.37
CA ALA A 271 -8.70 -4.42 -23.37
C ALA A 271 -9.47 -4.17 -22.08
N ARG A 272 -9.51 -2.90 -21.60
CA ARG A 272 -10.34 -2.49 -20.46
C ARG A 272 -11.81 -2.83 -20.64
N SER A 273 -12.38 -2.51 -21.80
CA SER A 273 -13.80 -2.80 -22.09
C SER A 273 -14.07 -4.29 -21.98
N ILE A 274 -13.22 -5.14 -22.58
CA ILE A 274 -13.36 -6.59 -22.49
C ILE A 274 -13.34 -7.07 -21.03
N VAL A 275 -12.38 -6.58 -20.23
CA VAL A 275 -12.29 -6.96 -18.81
C VAL A 275 -13.51 -6.48 -18.04
N ALA A 276 -13.95 -5.23 -18.24
CA ALA A 276 -15.08 -4.64 -17.52
C ALA A 276 -16.42 -5.28 -17.89
N GLU A 277 -16.59 -5.76 -19.13
CA GLU A 277 -17.82 -6.39 -19.62
C GLU A 277 -17.88 -7.89 -19.32
N SER A 278 -16.75 -8.51 -18.94
CA SER A 278 -16.70 -9.89 -18.47
C SER A 278 -17.11 -10.00 -17.00
N GLY A 279 -17.39 -11.21 -16.49
CA GLY A 279 -17.62 -11.46 -15.05
C GLY A 279 -16.39 -11.28 -14.15
N ALA A 280 -15.26 -10.82 -14.71
CA ALA A 280 -13.98 -10.73 -13.98
C ALA A 280 -14.01 -9.70 -12.85
N ILE A 281 -14.71 -8.58 -13.04
CA ILE A 281 -14.84 -7.53 -12.00
C ILE A 281 -15.59 -8.08 -10.78
N GLY A 282 -16.72 -8.77 -10.98
CA GLY A 282 -17.46 -9.44 -9.92
C GLY A 282 -16.63 -10.52 -9.21
N GLY A 283 -15.86 -11.31 -9.97
CA GLY A 283 -14.93 -12.29 -9.42
C GLY A 283 -13.85 -11.64 -8.56
N ALA A 284 -13.22 -10.55 -9.01
CA ALA A 284 -12.22 -9.81 -8.24
C ALA A 284 -12.85 -9.15 -6.99
N THR A 285 -14.07 -8.60 -7.12
CA THR A 285 -14.82 -8.04 -5.98
C THR A 285 -15.11 -9.10 -4.92
N THR A 286 -15.45 -10.31 -5.33
CA THR A 286 -15.65 -11.46 -4.42
C THR A 286 -14.36 -11.78 -3.64
N VAL A 287 -13.21 -11.77 -4.30
CA VAL A 287 -11.90 -11.96 -3.65
C VAL A 287 -11.60 -10.81 -2.68
N ALA A 288 -11.85 -9.56 -3.06
CA ALA A 288 -11.67 -8.41 -2.17
C ALA A 288 -12.55 -8.52 -0.92
N ARG A 289 -13.84 -8.88 -1.07
CA ARG A 289 -14.76 -9.12 0.05
C ARG A 289 -14.29 -10.24 0.95
N HIS A 290 -13.79 -11.33 0.39
CA HIS A 290 -13.22 -12.43 1.18
C HIS A 290 -12.06 -11.94 2.08
N TYR A 291 -11.11 -11.17 1.54
CA TYR A 291 -10.03 -10.62 2.35
C TYR A 291 -10.53 -9.58 3.37
N ALA A 292 -11.58 -8.81 3.07
CA ALA A 292 -12.18 -7.89 4.03
C ALA A 292 -12.78 -8.64 5.23
N GLU A 293 -13.46 -9.78 5.01
CA GLU A 293 -13.98 -10.65 6.08
C GLU A 293 -12.84 -11.28 6.91
N LEU A 294 -11.74 -11.69 6.28
CA LEU A 294 -10.58 -12.20 7.01
C LEU A 294 -9.95 -11.09 7.88
N ALA A 295 -9.83 -9.87 7.37
CA ALA A 295 -9.36 -8.72 8.14
C ALA A 295 -10.30 -8.41 9.31
N ALA A 296 -11.61 -8.35 9.07
CA ALA A 296 -12.61 -8.13 10.11
C ALA A 296 -12.54 -9.20 11.21
N SER A 297 -12.41 -10.47 10.82
CA SER A 297 -12.27 -11.60 11.75
C SER A 297 -11.02 -11.50 12.63
N ALA A 298 -9.88 -11.07 12.04
CA ALA A 298 -8.65 -10.85 12.79
C ALA A 298 -8.80 -9.72 13.83
N ALA A 299 -9.51 -8.64 13.48
CA ALA A 299 -9.74 -7.49 14.35
C ALA A 299 -10.54 -7.83 15.63
N VAL A 300 -11.37 -8.87 15.61
CA VAL A 300 -12.18 -9.31 16.78
C VAL A 300 -11.30 -9.71 17.97
N SER A 301 -10.09 -10.17 17.73
CA SER A 301 -9.13 -10.56 18.77
C SER A 301 -8.37 -9.35 19.37
N GLY A 302 -8.73 -8.13 19.00
CA GLY A 302 -8.12 -6.90 19.56
C GLY A 302 -8.52 -6.62 21.01
N PRO A 303 -7.87 -5.63 21.66
CA PRO A 303 -7.98 -5.38 23.09
C PRO A 303 -9.37 -4.83 23.53
N SER A 304 -10.17 -4.33 22.62
CA SER A 304 -11.52 -3.84 22.93
C SER A 304 -12.50 -4.05 21.79
N ALA A 305 -13.80 -4.19 22.16
CA ALA A 305 -14.89 -4.34 21.18
C ALA A 305 -15.09 -3.07 20.32
N ASP A 306 -14.79 -1.89 20.84
CA ASP A 306 -14.90 -0.62 20.10
C ASP A 306 -13.83 -0.56 19.00
N LEU A 307 -12.62 -0.93 19.33
CA LEU A 307 -11.52 -1.00 18.38
C LEU A 307 -11.78 -2.07 17.31
N ALA A 308 -12.22 -3.27 17.71
CA ALA A 308 -12.61 -4.32 16.78
C ALA A 308 -13.65 -3.80 15.77
N ARG A 309 -14.70 -3.10 16.25
CA ARG A 309 -15.70 -2.47 15.37
C ARG A 309 -15.10 -1.40 14.44
N ALA A 310 -14.16 -0.60 14.92
CA ALA A 310 -13.51 0.42 14.12
C ALA A 310 -12.71 -0.19 12.97
N PHE A 311 -11.89 -1.21 13.25
CA PHE A 311 -11.10 -1.92 12.24
C PHE A 311 -11.98 -2.74 11.29
N THR A 312 -13.07 -3.36 11.77
CA THR A 312 -14.05 -4.04 10.93
C THR A 312 -14.71 -3.07 9.94
N ARG A 313 -15.16 -1.90 10.41
CA ARG A 313 -15.69 -0.85 9.50
C ARG A 313 -14.67 -0.42 8.46
N LEU A 314 -13.40 -0.25 8.87
CA LEU A 314 -12.34 0.13 7.96
C LEU A 314 -12.11 -0.91 6.85
N ALA A 315 -12.13 -2.21 7.20
CA ALA A 315 -11.96 -3.29 6.23
C ALA A 315 -13.13 -3.33 5.23
N HIS A 316 -14.38 -3.24 5.70
CA HIS A 316 -15.55 -3.28 4.83
C HIS A 316 -15.68 -2.03 3.96
N ALA A 317 -15.34 -0.84 4.46
CA ALA A 317 -15.37 0.40 3.68
C ALA A 317 -14.49 0.37 2.41
N LEU A 318 -13.53 -0.56 2.31
CA LEU A 318 -12.75 -0.77 1.09
C LEU A 318 -13.54 -1.47 -0.02
N VAL A 319 -14.61 -2.17 0.32
CA VAL A 319 -15.36 -2.99 -0.64
C VAL A 319 -16.83 -2.53 -0.82
N ASP A 320 -17.28 -1.57 -0.01
CA ASP A 320 -18.67 -1.11 -0.01
C ASP A 320 -19.09 -0.42 -1.32
N ASP A 321 -18.17 0.24 -2.00
CA ASP A 321 -18.39 0.98 -3.25
C ASP A 321 -17.86 0.25 -4.49
N LEU A 322 -17.37 -0.99 -4.32
CA LEU A 322 -16.98 -1.82 -5.46
C LEU A 322 -18.21 -2.35 -6.19
N PRO A 323 -18.12 -2.49 -7.53
CA PRO A 323 -19.21 -3.07 -8.31
C PRO A 323 -19.66 -4.42 -7.74
N ALA A 324 -20.98 -4.60 -7.64
CA ALA A 324 -21.59 -5.91 -7.38
C ALA A 324 -21.75 -6.66 -8.71
N ASP A 325 -21.85 -7.99 -8.64
CA ASP A 325 -22.14 -8.84 -9.79
C ASP A 325 -23.42 -8.43 -10.50
#